data_192bbf5d71d526ea4c10f38a3640bd16
#
_entry.id   192bbf5d71d526ea4c10f38a3640bd16
#
_cell.length_a   1.000
_cell.length_b   1.000
_cell.length_c   1.000
_cell.angle_alpha   90.00
_cell.angle_beta   90.00
_cell.angle_gamma   90.00
#
_symmetry.space_group_name_H-M   'P 1'
#
loop_
_entity.id
_entity.type
_entity.pdbx_description
1 polymer ?
#
loop_
_entity_poly.entity_id
_entity_poly.type
_entity_poly.pdbx_seq_one_letter_code
_entity_poly.pdbx_strand_id
1 'polypeptide(L)'
;MYKRQVVRRYLKDHGYIQNDITAIVAHIGGGITVTLHRNGKVIDSNNGVGGDGPFTPERVGSCPGFQLVDLCYSGEYSKAEIKKKLMGKGGAVAFFGTNDLKEIVRRGEDGDVRAKVWMEAFVLNIAKYIASEAADVCGKVDVILLTGGGAYGRDIVSGISKRVEFIAPVEVYPGEFELQSLAEHGYDILSGNATILSYDKNAPEPDPFV
;
A
#
# COMPACT_ATOMS: atom_id res chain seq x y z
N MET A 1 -7.29 4.41 -7.90
CA MET A 1 -7.47 4.21 -9.35
C MET A 1 -6.49 3.18 -9.90
N TYR A 2 -5.19 3.34 -9.75
CA TYR A 2 -4.22 2.47 -10.42
C TYR A 2 -4.09 1.04 -9.83
N LYS A 3 -4.43 0.79 -8.58
CA LYS A 3 -4.49 -0.58 -8.02
C LYS A 3 -5.53 -1.46 -8.72
N ARG A 4 -6.66 -0.88 -9.17
CA ARG A 4 -7.62 -1.61 -10.02
C ARG A 4 -7.00 -2.08 -11.33
N GLN A 5 -6.01 -1.36 -11.86
CA GLN A 5 -5.32 -1.75 -13.08
C GLN A 5 -4.38 -2.94 -12.85
N VAL A 6 -3.75 -3.02 -11.66
CA VAL A 6 -2.95 -4.21 -11.32
C VAL A 6 -3.85 -5.45 -11.27
N VAL A 7 -5.04 -5.34 -10.66
CA VAL A 7 -6.03 -6.44 -10.66
C VAL A 7 -6.47 -6.77 -12.09
N ARG A 8 -6.80 -5.77 -12.93
CA ARG A 8 -7.17 -6.00 -14.34
C ARG A 8 -6.06 -6.68 -15.13
N ARG A 9 -4.80 -6.29 -14.89
CA ARG A 9 -3.65 -6.92 -15.53
C ARG A 9 -3.51 -8.37 -15.11
N TYR A 10 -3.60 -8.67 -13.82
CA TYR A 10 -3.61 -10.03 -13.30
C TYR A 10 -4.68 -10.87 -13.99
N LEU A 11 -5.93 -10.38 -14.05
CA LEU A 11 -7.04 -11.06 -14.71
C LEU A 11 -6.74 -11.37 -16.20
N LYS A 12 -6.19 -10.38 -16.90
CA LYS A 12 -5.82 -10.52 -18.31
C LYS A 12 -4.70 -11.55 -18.51
N ASP A 13 -3.66 -11.49 -17.69
CA ASP A 13 -2.50 -12.37 -17.78
C ASP A 13 -2.88 -13.84 -17.49
N HIS A 14 -3.94 -14.07 -16.69
CA HIS A 14 -4.46 -15.39 -16.34
C HIS A 14 -5.69 -15.82 -17.14
N GLY A 15 -6.12 -15.02 -18.12
CA GLY A 15 -7.25 -15.38 -19.00
C GLY A 15 -8.62 -15.35 -18.30
N TYR A 16 -8.78 -14.63 -17.21
CA TYR A 16 -10.08 -14.45 -16.56
C TYR A 16 -10.99 -13.58 -17.43
N ILE A 17 -12.22 -14.06 -17.68
CA ILE A 17 -13.22 -13.33 -18.47
C ILE A 17 -14.03 -12.38 -17.58
N GLN A 18 -14.24 -12.75 -16.33
CA GLN A 18 -15.02 -11.99 -15.34
C GLN A 18 -14.13 -11.49 -14.21
N ASN A 19 -14.51 -10.37 -13.61
CA ASN A 19 -13.82 -9.79 -12.47
C ASN A 19 -14.54 -10.18 -11.16
N ASP A 20 -14.57 -11.48 -10.91
CA ASP A 20 -15.23 -12.09 -9.75
C ASP A 20 -14.24 -12.60 -8.69
N ILE A 21 -13.02 -12.06 -8.70
CA ILE A 21 -11.99 -12.42 -7.74
C ILE A 21 -11.96 -11.46 -6.53
N THR A 22 -11.43 -11.99 -5.44
CA THR A 22 -11.03 -11.25 -4.25
C THR A 22 -9.51 -11.13 -4.21
N ALA A 23 -8.99 -9.92 -4.36
CA ALA A 23 -7.56 -9.65 -4.42
C ALA A 23 -7.14 -8.62 -3.38
N ILE A 24 -6.04 -8.87 -2.68
CA ILE A 24 -5.38 -7.85 -1.84
C ILE A 24 -4.22 -7.27 -2.63
N VAL A 25 -4.19 -5.96 -2.79
CA VAL A 25 -3.13 -5.25 -3.52
C VAL A 25 -2.32 -4.40 -2.56
N ALA A 26 -1.06 -4.74 -2.38
CA ALA A 26 -0.11 -3.94 -1.61
C ALA A 26 0.80 -3.15 -2.57
N HIS A 27 0.64 -1.84 -2.61
CA HIS A 27 1.54 -0.93 -3.30
C HIS A 27 2.63 -0.46 -2.38
N ILE A 28 3.88 -0.74 -2.74
CA ILE A 28 5.07 -0.48 -1.94
C ILE A 28 5.91 0.59 -2.64
N GLY A 29 5.79 1.84 -2.18
CA GLY A 29 6.49 3.00 -2.72
C GLY A 29 6.93 3.96 -1.62
N GLY A 30 7.10 5.24 -1.94
CA GLY A 30 7.31 6.30 -0.93
C GLY A 30 6.15 6.39 0.07
N GLY A 31 4.92 6.07 -0.37
CA GLY A 31 3.77 5.72 0.47
C GLY A 31 3.42 4.24 0.28
N ILE A 32 2.83 3.61 1.30
CA ILE A 32 2.35 2.24 1.21
C ILE A 32 0.84 2.23 1.44
N THR A 33 0.13 1.59 0.52
CA THR A 33 -1.30 1.34 0.69
C THR A 33 -1.60 -0.11 0.37
N VAL A 34 -2.36 -0.73 1.26
CA VAL A 34 -2.91 -2.06 1.10
C VAL A 34 -4.42 -1.90 0.87
N THR A 35 -4.96 -2.61 -0.10
CA THR A 35 -6.34 -2.41 -0.57
C THR A 35 -6.97 -3.75 -0.88
N LEU A 36 -8.14 -3.99 -0.34
CA LEU A 36 -8.96 -5.14 -0.67
C LEU A 36 -9.85 -4.83 -1.88
N HIS A 37 -9.78 -5.69 -2.89
CA HIS A 37 -10.65 -5.65 -4.06
C HIS A 37 -11.51 -6.90 -4.11
N ARG A 38 -12.80 -6.72 -4.36
CA ARG A 38 -13.74 -7.83 -4.58
C ARG A 38 -14.70 -7.50 -5.71
N ASN A 39 -14.79 -8.38 -6.69
CA ASN A 39 -15.69 -8.22 -7.85
C ASN A 39 -15.50 -6.84 -8.52
N GLY A 40 -14.24 -6.40 -8.72
CA GLY A 40 -13.90 -5.13 -9.35
C GLY A 40 -14.12 -3.87 -8.51
N LYS A 41 -14.62 -4.00 -7.27
CA LYS A 41 -14.82 -2.89 -6.35
C LYS A 41 -13.73 -2.89 -5.27
N VAL A 42 -13.36 -1.71 -4.80
CA VAL A 42 -12.56 -1.55 -3.59
C VAL A 42 -13.50 -1.71 -2.39
N ILE A 43 -13.14 -2.61 -1.48
CA ILE A 43 -13.93 -2.90 -0.28
C ILE A 43 -13.35 -2.17 0.91
N ASP A 44 -12.01 -2.28 1.10
CA ASP A 44 -11.29 -1.56 2.14
C ASP A 44 -9.91 -1.08 1.68
N SER A 45 -9.33 -0.15 2.40
CA SER A 45 -7.98 0.35 2.17
C SER A 45 -7.53 1.21 3.33
N ASN A 46 -6.30 1.07 3.78
CA ASN A 46 -5.72 2.03 4.72
C ASN A 46 -5.64 3.45 4.11
N ASN A 47 -5.83 4.47 4.94
CA ASN A 47 -5.74 5.87 4.56
C ASN A 47 -4.29 6.39 4.60
N GLY A 48 -3.47 5.99 3.63
CA GLY A 48 -2.07 6.39 3.57
C GLY A 48 -1.84 7.91 3.46
N VAL A 49 -2.80 8.67 2.90
CA VAL A 49 -2.73 10.14 2.84
C VAL A 49 -2.98 10.74 4.23
N GLY A 50 -3.85 10.14 5.02
CA GLY A 50 -4.14 10.55 6.40
C GLY A 50 -3.08 10.12 7.42
N GLY A 51 -2.06 9.36 6.99
CA GLY A 51 -1.00 8.86 7.88
C GLY A 51 -1.26 7.47 8.46
N ASP A 52 -2.32 6.80 8.00
CA ASP A 52 -2.61 5.43 8.36
C ASP A 52 -1.89 4.44 7.44
N GLY A 53 -1.56 3.27 7.96
CA GLY A 53 -0.96 2.20 7.19
C GLY A 53 0.43 1.79 7.68
N PRO A 54 1.12 0.93 6.92
CA PRO A 54 2.49 0.56 7.21
C PRO A 54 3.41 1.78 7.22
N PHE A 55 4.42 1.79 8.09
CA PHE A 55 5.46 2.79 7.95
C PHE A 55 6.23 2.61 6.64
N THR A 56 6.78 3.69 6.12
CA THR A 56 7.39 3.73 4.79
C THR A 56 8.81 4.29 4.88
N PRO A 57 9.57 4.36 3.78
CA PRO A 57 10.84 5.07 3.81
C PRO A 57 10.78 6.50 4.35
N GLU A 58 9.63 7.21 4.19
CA GLU A 58 9.50 8.62 4.56
C GLU A 58 8.41 8.90 5.61
N ARG A 59 7.57 7.90 5.95
CA ARG A 59 6.41 8.10 6.81
C ARG A 59 6.47 7.19 8.03
N VAL A 60 5.93 7.68 9.13
CA VAL A 60 5.83 6.91 10.38
C VAL A 60 4.80 5.77 10.26
N GLY A 61 3.75 5.95 9.43
CA GLY A 61 2.60 5.06 9.40
C GLY A 61 1.71 5.23 10.62
N SER A 62 0.87 4.25 10.89
CA SER A 62 0.04 4.24 12.10
C SER A 62 0.94 4.22 13.35
N CYS A 63 0.72 5.16 14.23
CA CYS A 63 1.50 5.31 15.45
C CYS A 63 0.59 5.31 16.70
N PRO A 64 1.12 4.99 17.90
CA PRO A 64 0.37 5.02 19.14
C PRO A 64 -0.14 6.43 19.44
N GLY A 65 -1.48 6.57 19.62
CA GLY A 65 -2.13 7.87 19.77
C GLY A 65 -1.67 8.66 21.01
N PHE A 66 -1.45 8.00 22.15
CA PHE A 66 -1.03 8.70 23.37
C PHE A 66 0.33 9.37 23.21
N GLN A 67 1.32 8.67 22.67
CA GLN A 67 2.65 9.24 22.42
C GLN A 67 2.60 10.39 21.41
N LEU A 68 1.70 10.33 20.42
CA LEU A 68 1.50 11.44 19.51
C LEU A 68 0.90 12.64 20.20
N VAL A 69 -0.06 12.46 21.12
CA VAL A 69 -0.63 13.54 21.92
C VAL A 69 0.46 14.16 22.81
N ASP A 70 1.25 13.34 23.52
CA ASP A 70 2.35 13.81 24.35
C ASP A 70 3.34 14.66 23.53
N LEU A 71 3.70 14.21 22.33
CA LEU A 71 4.56 14.96 21.42
C LEU A 71 3.91 16.29 20.97
N CYS A 72 2.60 16.29 20.67
CA CYS A 72 1.89 17.49 20.24
C CYS A 72 1.82 18.58 21.33
N TYR A 73 1.76 18.17 22.59
CA TYR A 73 1.64 19.09 23.74
C TYR A 73 2.95 19.26 24.52
N SER A 74 4.07 18.70 24.05
CA SER A 74 5.39 18.88 24.68
C SER A 74 5.90 20.31 24.68
N GLY A 75 5.42 21.14 23.75
CA GLY A 75 5.97 22.47 23.49
C GLY A 75 7.29 22.48 22.70
N GLU A 76 7.82 21.31 22.35
CA GLU A 76 9.11 21.20 21.64
C GLU A 76 8.99 21.47 20.14
N TYR A 77 7.81 21.21 19.56
CA TYR A 77 7.59 21.24 18.11
C TYR A 77 6.31 21.99 17.75
N SER A 78 6.37 22.77 16.69
CA SER A 78 5.18 23.34 16.05
C SER A 78 4.37 22.26 15.33
N LYS A 79 3.09 22.53 15.06
CA LYS A 79 2.21 21.65 14.27
C LYS A 79 2.81 21.28 12.90
N ALA A 80 3.50 22.23 12.25
CA ALA A 80 4.12 22.00 10.95
C ALA A 80 5.31 21.03 11.06
N GLU A 81 6.12 21.15 12.09
CA GLU A 81 7.25 20.24 12.35
C GLU A 81 6.79 18.83 12.68
N ILE A 82 5.74 18.70 13.52
CA ILE A 82 5.15 17.38 13.82
C ILE A 82 4.63 16.72 12.54
N LYS A 83 3.85 17.44 11.72
CA LYS A 83 3.40 16.90 10.43
C LYS A 83 4.56 16.46 9.54
N LYS A 84 5.65 17.23 9.49
CA LYS A 84 6.84 16.88 8.72
C LYS A 84 7.57 15.67 9.29
N LYS A 85 7.58 15.48 10.63
CA LYS A 85 8.11 14.27 11.29
C LYS A 85 7.27 13.03 10.93
N LEU A 86 5.94 13.18 10.87
CA LEU A 86 5.04 12.08 10.52
C LEU A 86 5.13 11.73 9.03
N MET A 87 5.29 12.72 8.14
CA MET A 87 5.31 12.55 6.69
C MET A 87 6.44 13.36 6.04
N GLY A 88 7.41 12.67 5.46
CA GLY A 88 8.59 13.23 4.79
C GLY A 88 9.89 13.13 5.58
N LYS A 89 9.86 13.09 6.91
CA LYS A 89 11.02 12.89 7.78
C LYS A 89 10.85 11.72 8.75
N GLY A 90 9.83 10.89 8.53
CA GLY A 90 9.61 9.66 9.28
C GLY A 90 10.33 8.46 8.68
N GLY A 91 9.96 7.27 9.09
CA GLY A 91 10.44 6.02 8.52
C GLY A 91 11.96 5.89 8.45
N ALA A 92 12.47 5.39 7.32
CA ALA A 92 13.90 5.22 7.10
C ALA A 92 14.69 6.53 7.16
N VAL A 93 14.10 7.63 6.68
CA VAL A 93 14.73 8.96 6.74
C VAL A 93 15.07 9.35 8.18
N ALA A 94 14.19 9.04 9.14
CA ALA A 94 14.46 9.32 10.56
C ALA A 94 15.60 8.48 11.14
N PHE A 95 15.79 7.24 10.66
CA PHE A 95 16.79 6.31 11.20
C PHE A 95 18.13 6.37 10.48
N PHE A 96 18.12 6.63 9.17
CA PHE A 96 19.28 6.47 8.30
C PHE A 96 19.62 7.72 7.47
N GLY A 97 18.75 8.75 7.48
CA GLY A 97 18.91 9.94 6.67
C GLY A 97 18.64 9.74 5.17
N THR A 98 18.15 8.58 4.79
CA THR A 98 17.84 8.21 3.39
C THR A 98 16.50 7.53 3.27
N ASN A 99 15.82 7.69 2.12
CA ASN A 99 14.62 6.96 1.75
C ASN A 99 14.90 5.83 0.74
N ASP A 100 16.18 5.61 0.38
CA ASP A 100 16.56 4.57 -0.57
C ASP A 100 16.60 3.20 0.11
N LEU A 101 15.58 2.38 -0.16
CA LEU A 101 15.49 1.01 0.35
C LEU A 101 16.67 0.13 -0.09
N LYS A 102 17.25 0.37 -1.27
CA LYS A 102 18.41 -0.40 -1.75
C LYS A 102 19.64 -0.13 -0.88
N GLU A 103 19.83 1.13 -0.48
CA GLU A 103 20.91 1.50 0.43
C GLU A 103 20.73 0.83 1.79
N ILE A 104 19.50 0.78 2.32
CA ILE A 104 19.21 0.17 3.61
C ILE A 104 19.45 -1.34 3.57
N VAL A 105 19.00 -2.02 2.51
CA VAL A 105 19.27 -3.45 2.30
C VAL A 105 20.78 -3.69 2.29
N ARG A 106 21.54 -2.94 1.47
CA ARG A 106 22.99 -3.05 1.41
C ARG A 106 23.67 -2.84 2.75
N ARG A 107 23.28 -1.82 3.52
CA ARG A 107 23.80 -1.60 4.89
C ARG A 107 23.58 -2.83 5.77
N GLY A 108 22.41 -3.45 5.67
CA GLY A 108 22.10 -4.68 6.40
C GLY A 108 23.01 -5.84 5.98
N GLU A 109 23.25 -6.03 4.68
CA GLU A 109 24.18 -7.04 4.16
C GLU A 109 25.61 -6.79 4.65
N ASP A 110 26.04 -5.52 4.69
CA ASP A 110 27.36 -5.08 5.20
C ASP A 110 27.48 -5.19 6.76
N GLY A 111 26.43 -5.68 7.43
CA GLY A 111 26.49 -5.97 8.88
C GLY A 111 25.82 -4.92 9.79
N ASP A 112 25.20 -3.88 9.26
CA ASP A 112 24.44 -2.92 10.05
C ASP A 112 23.18 -3.59 10.65
N VAL A 113 23.25 -3.90 11.96
CA VAL A 113 22.17 -4.56 12.70
C VAL A 113 20.89 -3.70 12.72
N ARG A 114 21.02 -2.37 12.80
CA ARG A 114 19.84 -1.47 12.79
C ARG A 114 19.11 -1.55 11.45
N ALA A 115 19.86 -1.60 10.34
CA ALA A 115 19.27 -1.74 9.01
C ALA A 115 18.55 -3.08 8.86
N LYS A 116 19.13 -4.18 9.35
CA LYS A 116 18.48 -5.50 9.38
C LYS A 116 17.17 -5.49 10.15
N VAL A 117 17.21 -4.98 11.38
CA VAL A 117 16.01 -4.90 12.24
C VAL A 117 14.94 -4.02 11.62
N TRP A 118 15.34 -2.89 11.03
CA TRP A 118 14.40 -1.99 10.36
C TRP A 118 13.72 -2.67 9.16
N MET A 119 14.49 -3.38 8.32
CA MET A 119 13.95 -4.10 7.17
C MET A 119 13.00 -5.23 7.59
N GLU A 120 13.35 -5.98 8.64
CA GLU A 120 12.45 -7.00 9.20
C GLU A 120 11.13 -6.39 9.70
N ALA A 121 11.21 -5.29 10.43
CA ALA A 121 10.03 -4.57 10.91
C ALA A 121 9.20 -4.02 9.74
N PHE A 122 9.85 -3.49 8.70
CA PHE A 122 9.21 -2.96 7.50
C PHE A 122 8.39 -4.05 6.78
N VAL A 123 9.01 -5.17 6.50
CA VAL A 123 8.37 -6.32 5.86
C VAL A 123 7.23 -6.88 6.72
N LEU A 124 7.46 -7.05 8.03
CA LEU A 124 6.45 -7.53 8.98
C LEU A 124 5.25 -6.57 9.04
N ASN A 125 5.50 -5.28 9.05
CA ASN A 125 4.42 -4.29 9.14
C ASN A 125 3.53 -4.32 7.89
N ILE A 126 4.11 -4.43 6.69
CA ILE A 126 3.34 -4.60 5.45
C ILE A 126 2.52 -5.90 5.49
N ALA A 127 3.13 -7.01 5.89
CA ALA A 127 2.45 -8.29 5.99
C ALA A 127 1.26 -8.26 6.97
N LYS A 128 1.37 -7.53 8.08
CA LYS A 128 0.26 -7.33 9.03
C LYS A 128 -0.92 -6.60 8.40
N TYR A 129 -0.67 -5.56 7.59
CA TYR A 129 -1.74 -4.86 6.88
C TYR A 129 -2.37 -5.73 5.78
N ILE A 130 -1.60 -6.55 5.07
CA ILE A 130 -2.16 -7.53 4.13
C ILE A 130 -3.07 -8.52 4.87
N ALA A 131 -2.64 -9.02 6.02
CA ALA A 131 -3.42 -9.96 6.82
C ALA A 131 -4.69 -9.31 7.41
N SER A 132 -4.67 -8.02 7.76
CA SER A 132 -5.87 -7.34 8.23
C SER A 132 -6.96 -7.26 7.16
N GLU A 133 -6.62 -6.93 5.91
CA GLU A 133 -7.57 -6.93 4.80
C GLU A 133 -8.19 -8.30 4.53
N ALA A 134 -7.48 -9.39 4.82
CA ALA A 134 -8.02 -10.74 4.67
C ALA A 134 -9.13 -11.02 5.68
N ALA A 135 -9.15 -10.36 6.82
CA ALA A 135 -10.19 -10.52 7.83
C ALA A 135 -11.56 -10.07 7.33
N ASP A 136 -11.64 -9.01 6.51
CA ASP A 136 -12.89 -8.47 5.96
C ASP A 136 -13.65 -9.48 5.11
N VAL A 137 -12.94 -10.43 4.54
CA VAL A 137 -13.50 -11.49 3.70
C VAL A 137 -13.38 -12.88 4.34
N CYS A 138 -13.14 -12.95 5.65
CA CYS A 138 -12.99 -14.20 6.40
C CYS A 138 -11.92 -15.13 5.78
N GLY A 139 -10.82 -14.57 5.30
CA GLY A 139 -9.72 -15.29 4.69
C GLY A 139 -9.97 -15.77 3.25
N LYS A 140 -11.11 -15.42 2.64
CA LYS A 140 -11.46 -15.84 1.27
C LYS A 140 -10.80 -14.90 0.26
N VAL A 141 -9.51 -15.05 0.07
CA VAL A 141 -8.67 -14.28 -0.85
C VAL A 141 -8.16 -15.20 -1.94
N ASP A 142 -8.28 -14.79 -3.20
CA ASP A 142 -7.81 -15.58 -4.35
C ASP A 142 -6.32 -15.28 -4.65
N VAL A 143 -5.89 -14.04 -4.46
CA VAL A 143 -4.51 -13.62 -4.76
C VAL A 143 -4.10 -12.39 -3.95
N ILE A 144 -2.81 -12.32 -3.63
CA ILE A 144 -2.14 -11.13 -3.08
C ILE A 144 -1.22 -10.57 -4.16
N LEU A 145 -1.40 -9.30 -4.52
CA LEU A 145 -0.62 -8.63 -5.58
C LEU A 145 0.32 -7.59 -4.95
N LEU A 146 1.62 -7.77 -5.12
CA LEU A 146 2.64 -6.82 -4.70
C LEU A 146 3.04 -5.93 -5.87
N THR A 147 3.01 -4.60 -5.69
CA THR A 147 3.32 -3.64 -6.75
C THR A 147 4.07 -2.42 -6.21
N GLY A 148 4.44 -1.49 -7.07
CA GLY A 148 5.25 -0.32 -6.73
C GLY A 148 6.75 -0.55 -6.86
N GLY A 149 7.54 0.49 -6.59
CA GLY A 149 9.01 0.43 -6.70
C GLY A 149 9.65 -0.55 -5.73
N GLY A 150 9.09 -0.72 -4.53
CA GLY A 150 9.57 -1.68 -3.52
C GLY A 150 9.41 -3.14 -3.94
N ALA A 151 8.49 -3.44 -4.87
CA ALA A 151 8.30 -4.78 -5.39
C ALA A 151 9.43 -5.27 -6.32
N TYR A 152 10.38 -4.42 -6.69
CA TYR A 152 11.64 -4.85 -7.32
C TYR A 152 12.62 -5.47 -6.32
N GLY A 153 12.46 -5.22 -5.03
CA GLY A 153 13.34 -5.72 -3.98
C GLY A 153 13.05 -7.19 -3.65
N ARG A 154 13.94 -8.10 -4.04
CA ARG A 154 13.75 -9.55 -3.81
C ARG A 154 13.57 -9.89 -2.33
N ASP A 155 14.32 -9.25 -1.44
CA ASP A 155 14.24 -9.50 0.00
C ASP A 155 12.93 -9.02 0.58
N ILE A 156 12.43 -7.86 0.10
CA ILE A 156 11.14 -7.33 0.49
C ILE A 156 10.02 -8.28 0.06
N VAL A 157 10.01 -8.66 -1.21
CA VAL A 157 9.02 -9.58 -1.77
C VAL A 157 9.04 -10.93 -1.05
N SER A 158 10.23 -11.55 -0.94
CA SER A 158 10.39 -12.84 -0.26
C SER A 158 9.97 -12.78 1.21
N GLY A 159 10.36 -11.70 1.90
CA GLY A 159 10.01 -11.50 3.30
C GLY A 159 8.52 -11.31 3.54
N ILE A 160 7.82 -10.58 2.66
CA ILE A 160 6.36 -10.43 2.70
C ILE A 160 5.70 -11.77 2.36
N SER A 161 6.07 -12.40 1.24
CA SER A 161 5.46 -13.64 0.76
C SER A 161 5.45 -14.73 1.83
N LYS A 162 6.60 -14.98 2.47
CA LYS A 162 6.71 -15.96 3.58
C LYS A 162 5.73 -15.74 4.72
N ARG A 163 5.28 -14.48 4.91
CA ARG A 163 4.39 -14.10 6.02
C ARG A 163 2.91 -14.11 5.65
N VAL A 164 2.59 -14.12 4.35
CA VAL A 164 1.19 -13.98 3.89
C VAL A 164 0.76 -15.11 2.95
N GLU A 165 1.67 -15.97 2.48
CA GLU A 165 1.35 -17.10 1.58
C GLU A 165 0.34 -18.12 2.17
N PHE A 166 0.15 -18.11 3.50
CA PHE A 166 -0.88 -18.91 4.15
C PHE A 166 -2.30 -18.37 3.89
N ILE A 167 -2.43 -17.12 3.43
CA ILE A 167 -3.72 -16.48 3.09
C ILE A 167 -4.08 -16.81 1.64
N ALA A 168 -3.18 -16.52 0.69
CA ALA A 168 -3.37 -16.73 -0.74
C ALA A 168 -2.02 -16.70 -1.49
N PRO A 169 -1.96 -17.21 -2.73
CA PRO A 169 -0.79 -17.04 -3.59
C PRO A 169 -0.37 -15.58 -3.75
N VAL A 170 0.93 -15.33 -3.79
CA VAL A 170 1.49 -13.98 -3.96
C VAL A 170 2.06 -13.83 -5.36
N GLU A 171 1.60 -12.80 -6.08
CA GLU A 171 2.14 -12.42 -7.38
C GLU A 171 2.69 -10.99 -7.38
N VAL A 172 3.68 -10.75 -8.23
CA VAL A 172 4.46 -9.52 -8.20
C VAL A 172 4.35 -8.79 -9.53
N TYR A 173 3.83 -7.57 -9.45
CA TYR A 173 3.72 -6.63 -10.57
C TYR A 173 4.52 -5.37 -10.24
N PRO A 174 5.86 -5.40 -10.39
CA PRO A 174 6.72 -4.32 -9.92
C PRO A 174 6.60 -3.10 -10.83
N GLY A 175 6.79 -1.91 -10.25
CA GLY A 175 6.77 -0.64 -10.95
C GLY A 175 5.50 0.18 -10.73
N GLU A 176 5.49 1.34 -11.38
CA GLU A 176 4.40 2.31 -11.32
C GLU A 176 3.68 2.34 -12.67
N PHE A 177 2.39 2.02 -12.66
CA PHE A 177 1.56 1.96 -13.87
C PHE A 177 0.61 3.16 -13.99
N GLU A 178 0.88 4.26 -13.28
CA GLU A 178 -0.04 5.40 -13.19
C GLU A 178 -0.32 6.04 -14.55
N LEU A 179 0.72 6.39 -15.30
CA LEU A 179 0.56 7.01 -16.61
C LEU A 179 -0.13 6.08 -17.61
N GLN A 180 0.27 4.81 -17.63
CA GLN A 180 -0.37 3.81 -18.47
C GLN A 180 -1.85 3.64 -18.10
N SER A 181 -2.14 3.55 -16.80
CA SER A 181 -3.51 3.41 -16.29
C SER A 181 -4.40 4.61 -16.63
N LEU A 182 -3.85 5.82 -16.58
CA LEU A 182 -4.55 7.03 -16.98
C LEU A 182 -4.83 7.04 -18.48
N ALA A 183 -3.83 6.67 -19.29
CA ALA A 183 -3.99 6.60 -20.75
C ALA A 183 -5.02 5.56 -21.18
N GLU A 184 -4.95 4.34 -20.63
CA GLU A 184 -5.90 3.26 -20.91
C GLU A 184 -7.32 3.65 -20.51
N HIS A 185 -7.49 4.22 -19.33
CA HIS A 185 -8.81 4.66 -18.86
C HIS A 185 -9.37 5.83 -19.69
N GLY A 186 -8.52 6.78 -20.08
CA GLY A 186 -8.89 7.87 -20.98
C GLY A 186 -9.34 7.32 -22.35
N TYR A 187 -8.62 6.35 -22.88
CA TYR A 187 -8.98 5.67 -24.13
C TYR A 187 -10.32 4.94 -24.01
N ASP A 188 -10.54 4.20 -22.93
CA ASP A 188 -11.80 3.48 -22.67
C ASP A 188 -13.01 4.45 -22.64
N ILE A 189 -12.84 5.62 -22.01
CA ILE A 189 -13.88 6.67 -21.97
C ILE A 189 -14.16 7.19 -23.40
N LEU A 190 -13.12 7.57 -24.13
CA LEU A 190 -13.25 8.13 -25.48
C LEU A 190 -13.81 7.13 -26.49
N SER A 191 -13.55 5.85 -26.28
CA SER A 191 -14.04 4.75 -27.12
C SER A 191 -15.45 4.25 -26.71
N GLY A 192 -16.06 4.82 -25.67
CA GLY A 192 -17.36 4.41 -25.15
C GLY A 192 -17.35 3.08 -24.38
N ASN A 193 -16.17 2.56 -24.06
CA ASN A 193 -15.98 1.30 -23.30
C ASN A 193 -16.08 1.50 -21.78
N ALA A 194 -16.10 2.73 -21.31
CA ALA A 194 -16.25 3.05 -19.89
C ALA A 194 -17.34 4.12 -19.69
N THR A 195 -18.14 3.95 -18.63
CA THR A 195 -19.15 4.93 -18.24
C THR A 195 -18.49 6.12 -17.56
N ILE A 196 -18.83 7.33 -18.01
CA ILE A 196 -18.44 8.56 -17.32
C ILE A 196 -19.35 8.74 -16.11
N LEU A 197 -18.76 8.77 -14.91
CA LEU A 197 -19.47 9.08 -13.69
C LEU A 197 -19.43 10.59 -13.45
N SER A 198 -20.60 11.19 -13.24
CA SER A 198 -20.71 12.59 -12.82
C SER A 198 -20.66 12.66 -11.30
N TYR A 199 -19.80 13.52 -10.76
CA TYR A 199 -19.80 13.80 -9.32
C TYR A 199 -20.97 14.74 -8.99
N ASP A 200 -21.94 14.24 -8.24
CA ASP A 200 -23.00 15.04 -7.66
C ASP A 200 -22.73 15.21 -6.15
N LYS A 201 -22.36 16.45 -5.76
CA LYS A 201 -22.11 16.79 -4.36
C LYS A 201 -23.36 16.76 -3.48
N ASN A 202 -24.54 16.70 -4.08
CA ASN A 202 -25.82 16.63 -3.37
C ASN A 202 -26.42 15.22 -3.39
N ALA A 203 -25.77 14.26 -4.04
CA ALA A 203 -26.19 12.88 -3.98
C ALA A 203 -26.14 12.39 -2.53
N PRO A 204 -27.15 11.63 -2.06
CA PRO A 204 -27.06 11.02 -0.75
C PRO A 204 -25.84 10.13 -0.67
N GLU A 205 -25.15 10.14 0.48
CA GLU A 205 -24.05 9.22 0.68
C GLU A 205 -24.55 7.77 0.49
N PRO A 206 -23.81 6.94 -0.26
CA PRO A 206 -24.20 5.54 -0.41
C PRO A 206 -24.24 4.88 0.97
N ASP A 207 -25.28 4.07 1.19
CA ASP A 207 -25.37 3.29 2.42
C ASP A 207 -24.13 2.38 2.52
N PRO A 208 -23.30 2.52 3.56
CA PRO A 208 -22.07 1.75 3.68
C PRO A 208 -22.32 0.25 3.92
N PHE A 209 -23.57 -0.14 4.20
CA PHE A 209 -23.95 -1.52 4.54
C PHE A 209 -24.71 -2.23 3.41
N VAL A 210 -24.88 -1.61 2.22
CA VAL A 210 -25.57 -2.20 1.05
C VAL A 210 -24.61 -2.56 -0.06
#